data_a03df439190f4140a77d92e1f6a3d2a0
#
_entry.id   a03df439190f4140a77d92e1f6a3d2a0
#
_cell.length_a   1.000
_cell.length_b   1.000
_cell.length_c   1.000
_cell.angle_alpha   90.00
_cell.angle_beta   90.00
_cell.angle_gamma   90.00
#
_symmetry.space_group_name_H-M   'P 1'
#
loop_
_entity.id
_entity.type
_entity.pdbx_description
1 polymer ?
#
loop_
_entity_poly.entity_id
_entity_poly.type
_entity_poly.pdbx_seq_one_letter_code
_entity_poly.pdbx_strand_id
1 'polypeptide(L)'
;KIEFAFNGKNALSLKIIVREEDVFMLKTWIPEEIPEKEELKKRIKEAGEKLYQQQMKLKEHKLPVLVLFEGWGASGKGTTIGRVIKYIDPRFFKVATMSKPTEDELRRPFLYRYFNQIPEAGKFTFLDSGWMEQTCKDCLNGLEEEDYAKRIDSIKHFERQLTDNGYLVLKFFMQIDKKEQTRRIEKLNKEQDTKWRVDAFDKWQNEHYKHCQKVFDRYLTDTNTSIAPWYIIDAKDRNFVELQVLEIMVNNIEVALQNSTHSAPLLPNIFPLEKMPKLSEIELTDKVIEDEEYKKELKHLQKKLGELHNRLYRKRVPVIITYEGWDAAGKGGNIKRITEALDPRGFEVHPIASPEPHEKARHYLWRFWTRLPKD
;
A
#
# COMPACT_ATOMS: atom_id res chain seq x y z
N LYS A 1 25.78 -15.82 -13.93
CA LYS A 1 26.91 -16.78 -13.65
C LYS A 1 27.02 -16.90 -12.14
N ILE A 2 26.91 -18.11 -11.64
CA ILE A 2 27.13 -18.43 -10.23
C ILE A 2 28.63 -18.74 -10.11
N GLU A 3 29.35 -17.89 -9.40
CA GLU A 3 30.74 -18.17 -9.05
C GLU A 3 30.83 -18.51 -7.56
N PHE A 4 31.45 -19.67 -7.27
CA PHE A 4 31.72 -20.11 -5.90
C PHE A 4 33.08 -19.57 -5.47
N ALA A 5 33.12 -18.71 -4.47
CA ALA A 5 34.36 -18.30 -3.84
C ALA A 5 34.58 -19.07 -2.53
N PHE A 6 35.66 -19.82 -2.44
CA PHE A 6 36.11 -20.46 -1.21
C PHE A 6 36.96 -19.49 -0.40
N ASN A 7 36.51 -19.14 0.78
CA ASN A 7 37.34 -18.46 1.78
C ASN A 7 37.66 -19.47 2.90
N GLY A 8 38.94 -19.72 3.09
CA GLY A 8 39.41 -20.75 4.01
C GLY A 8 38.98 -20.53 5.44
N LYS A 9 38.16 -21.40 5.90
CA LYS A 9 37.72 -21.95 7.17
C LYS A 9 36.19 -22.11 7.17
N ASN A 10 35.74 -23.27 6.74
CA ASN A 10 34.43 -23.89 6.99
C ASN A 10 33.21 -22.97 7.19
N ALA A 11 32.90 -22.13 6.22
CA ALA A 11 31.57 -21.56 6.04
C ALA A 11 31.36 -21.28 4.55
N LEU A 12 30.42 -22.00 3.92
CA LEU A 12 29.90 -21.65 2.59
C LEU A 12 29.10 -20.34 2.72
N SER A 13 29.73 -19.21 2.44
CA SER A 13 29.01 -17.99 2.22
C SER A 13 28.63 -17.89 0.74
N LEU A 14 27.38 -18.07 0.42
CA LEU A 14 26.83 -17.76 -0.89
C LEU A 14 26.88 -16.23 -1.08
N LYS A 15 27.96 -15.73 -1.65
CA LYS A 15 27.97 -14.39 -2.24
C LYS A 15 27.31 -14.51 -3.60
N ILE A 16 26.02 -14.22 -3.66
CA ILE A 16 25.35 -13.92 -4.92
C ILE A 16 25.90 -12.53 -5.34
N ILE A 17 26.95 -12.55 -6.17
CA ILE A 17 27.34 -11.34 -6.91
C ILE A 17 26.30 -11.24 -8.03
N VAL A 18 25.16 -10.61 -7.73
CA VAL A 18 24.32 -10.02 -8.77
C VAL A 18 25.16 -8.87 -9.31
N ARG A 19 25.79 -9.05 -10.45
CA ARG A 19 26.16 -7.91 -11.27
C ARG A 19 24.85 -7.21 -11.57
N GLU A 20 24.75 -5.95 -11.16
CA GLU A 20 23.76 -4.96 -11.61
C GLU A 20 23.90 -4.74 -13.13
N GLU A 21 23.64 -5.74 -13.94
CA GLU A 21 23.05 -5.55 -15.24
C GLU A 21 21.58 -5.41 -14.93
N ASP A 22 21.11 -4.17 -14.94
CA ASP A 22 19.74 -3.73 -14.74
C ASP A 22 18.75 -4.70 -15.39
N VAL A 23 18.18 -5.61 -14.64
CA VAL A 23 17.08 -6.47 -15.10
C VAL A 23 15.81 -5.60 -15.08
N PHE A 24 15.68 -4.78 -16.11
CA PHE A 24 14.51 -3.95 -16.28
C PHE A 24 13.33 -4.81 -16.73
N MET A 25 12.28 -4.87 -15.94
CA MET A 25 11.09 -5.68 -16.21
C MET A 25 10.44 -5.33 -17.55
N LEU A 26 10.32 -4.05 -17.89
CA LEU A 26 9.71 -3.60 -19.13
C LEU A 26 10.58 -3.85 -20.37
N LYS A 27 11.91 -3.89 -20.22
CA LYS A 27 12.82 -4.18 -21.33
C LYS A 27 12.86 -5.66 -21.71
N THR A 28 12.68 -6.52 -20.74
CA THR A 28 12.70 -7.98 -20.93
C THR A 28 11.31 -8.56 -21.15
N TRP A 29 10.27 -7.77 -20.91
CA TRP A 29 8.90 -8.20 -21.10
C TRP A 29 8.56 -8.39 -22.57
N ILE A 30 7.99 -9.54 -22.89
CA ILE A 30 7.53 -9.90 -24.23
C ILE A 30 6.01 -10.06 -24.15
N PRO A 31 5.26 -9.31 -24.97
CA PRO A 31 3.81 -9.48 -25.02
C PRO A 31 3.42 -10.87 -25.49
N GLU A 32 2.37 -11.42 -24.92
CA GLU A 32 1.78 -12.67 -25.38
C GLU A 32 1.07 -12.48 -26.72
N GLU A 33 0.94 -13.57 -27.48
CA GLU A 33 0.16 -13.56 -28.72
C GLU A 33 -1.34 -13.47 -28.42
N ILE A 34 -2.02 -12.60 -29.17
CA ILE A 34 -3.48 -12.44 -29.04
C ILE A 34 -4.17 -13.65 -29.65
N PRO A 35 -5.01 -14.38 -28.90
CA PRO A 35 -5.75 -15.50 -29.43
C PRO A 35 -6.71 -15.10 -30.56
N GLU A 36 -7.06 -16.06 -31.39
CA GLU A 36 -8.11 -15.90 -32.42
C GLU A 36 -9.41 -15.37 -31.80
N LYS A 37 -10.14 -14.53 -32.55
CA LYS A 37 -11.27 -13.76 -32.03
C LYS A 37 -12.35 -14.60 -31.32
N GLU A 38 -12.66 -15.77 -31.85
CA GLU A 38 -13.70 -16.65 -31.26
C GLU A 38 -13.16 -17.32 -29.98
N GLU A 39 -11.90 -17.74 -29.98
CA GLU A 39 -11.24 -18.29 -28.80
C GLU A 39 -11.10 -17.23 -27.69
N LEU A 40 -10.72 -16.01 -28.06
CA LEU A 40 -10.64 -14.88 -27.14
C LEU A 40 -11.98 -14.62 -26.44
N LYS A 41 -13.08 -14.56 -27.19
CA LYS A 41 -14.43 -14.36 -26.63
C LYS A 41 -14.84 -15.51 -25.70
N LYS A 42 -14.55 -16.74 -26.09
CA LYS A 42 -14.85 -17.94 -25.30
C LYS A 42 -14.11 -17.91 -23.98
N ARG A 43 -12.79 -17.66 -24.00
CA ARG A 43 -11.95 -17.58 -22.78
C ARG A 43 -12.36 -16.44 -21.86
N ILE A 44 -12.70 -15.26 -22.38
CA ILE A 44 -13.24 -14.13 -21.57
C ILE A 44 -14.51 -14.57 -20.83
N LYS A 45 -15.44 -15.23 -21.53
CA LYS A 45 -16.68 -15.70 -20.94
C LYS A 45 -16.41 -16.72 -19.82
N GLU A 46 -15.59 -17.71 -20.09
CA GLU A 46 -15.21 -18.75 -19.12
C GLU A 46 -14.52 -18.17 -17.88
N ALA A 47 -13.56 -17.25 -18.08
CA ALA A 47 -12.86 -16.58 -16.97
C ALA A 47 -13.82 -15.69 -16.15
N GLY A 48 -14.72 -14.97 -16.83
CA GLY A 48 -15.75 -14.17 -16.16
C GLY A 48 -16.71 -15.01 -15.32
N GLU A 49 -17.19 -16.14 -15.86
CA GLU A 49 -18.04 -17.08 -15.11
C GLU A 49 -17.32 -17.68 -13.90
N LYS A 50 -16.03 -18.02 -14.03
CA LYS A 50 -15.20 -18.48 -12.91
C LYS A 50 -15.06 -17.40 -11.83
N LEU A 51 -14.78 -16.16 -12.23
CA LEU A 51 -14.69 -15.05 -11.27
C LEU A 51 -16.00 -14.82 -10.52
N TYR A 52 -17.14 -14.90 -11.23
CA TYR A 52 -18.46 -14.83 -10.61
C TYR A 52 -18.69 -15.95 -9.57
N GLN A 53 -18.27 -17.18 -9.86
CA GLN A 53 -18.37 -18.29 -8.90
C GLN A 53 -17.42 -18.11 -7.69
N GLN A 54 -16.20 -17.61 -7.95
CA GLN A 54 -15.20 -17.41 -6.89
C GLN A 54 -15.60 -16.34 -5.88
N GLN A 55 -16.36 -15.31 -6.26
CA GLN A 55 -16.77 -14.25 -5.32
C GLN A 55 -17.56 -14.79 -4.11
N MET A 56 -18.34 -15.85 -4.29
CA MET A 56 -19.06 -16.47 -3.18
C MET A 56 -18.11 -17.17 -2.23
N LYS A 57 -17.11 -17.88 -2.76
CA LYS A 57 -16.05 -18.52 -1.97
C LYS A 57 -15.21 -17.47 -1.22
N LEU A 58 -14.90 -16.32 -1.86
CA LEU A 58 -14.20 -15.21 -1.18
C LEU A 58 -14.95 -14.75 0.07
N LYS A 59 -16.28 -14.64 -0.01
CA LYS A 59 -17.13 -14.27 1.13
C LYS A 59 -17.07 -15.31 2.24
N GLU A 60 -17.18 -16.58 1.91
CA GLU A 60 -17.14 -17.69 2.87
C GLU A 60 -15.78 -17.76 3.59
N HIS A 61 -14.70 -17.66 2.83
CA HIS A 61 -13.34 -17.69 3.35
C HIS A 61 -12.87 -16.34 3.92
N LYS A 62 -13.70 -15.30 3.83
CA LYS A 62 -13.37 -13.93 4.27
C LYS A 62 -12.08 -13.38 3.65
N LEU A 63 -11.75 -13.82 2.42
CA LEU A 63 -10.54 -13.39 1.70
C LEU A 63 -10.73 -12.00 1.08
N PRO A 64 -10.06 -10.95 1.57
CA PRO A 64 -10.10 -9.63 0.96
C PRO A 64 -9.13 -9.54 -0.23
N VAL A 65 -9.57 -8.91 -1.33
CA VAL A 65 -8.77 -8.77 -2.56
C VAL A 65 -8.57 -7.30 -2.89
N LEU A 66 -7.32 -6.84 -2.87
CA LEU A 66 -6.92 -5.50 -3.28
C LEU A 66 -6.30 -5.56 -4.67
N VAL A 67 -6.89 -4.84 -5.62
CA VAL A 67 -6.47 -4.85 -7.02
C VAL A 67 -6.03 -3.45 -7.44
N LEU A 68 -4.76 -3.32 -7.83
CA LEU A 68 -4.18 -2.07 -8.31
C LEU A 68 -4.06 -2.08 -9.82
N PHE A 69 -4.52 -1.01 -10.45
CA PHE A 69 -4.29 -0.72 -11.87
C PHE A 69 -3.39 0.50 -12.00
N GLU A 70 -2.19 0.28 -12.48
CA GLU A 70 -1.15 1.30 -12.66
C GLU A 70 -0.69 1.35 -14.12
N GLY A 71 0.18 2.26 -14.47
CA GLY A 71 0.78 2.34 -15.80
C GLY A 71 0.51 3.66 -16.53
N TRP A 72 0.63 3.60 -17.85
CA TRP A 72 0.61 4.79 -18.69
C TRP A 72 -0.73 5.53 -18.66
N GLY A 73 -0.67 6.86 -18.78
CA GLY A 73 -1.84 7.68 -19.09
C GLY A 73 -2.50 7.22 -20.39
N ALA A 74 -3.82 7.27 -20.45
CA ALA A 74 -4.63 6.76 -21.56
C ALA A 74 -4.45 5.25 -21.87
N SER A 75 -3.80 4.45 -21.01
CA SER A 75 -3.66 3.00 -21.19
C SER A 75 -4.98 2.24 -21.09
N GLY A 76 -6.00 2.84 -20.45
CA GLY A 76 -7.33 2.26 -20.36
C GLY A 76 -7.64 1.59 -19.02
N LYS A 77 -6.94 1.95 -17.94
CA LYS A 77 -7.15 1.44 -16.57
C LYS A 77 -8.62 1.41 -16.18
N GLY A 78 -9.28 2.55 -16.13
CA GLY A 78 -10.70 2.63 -15.74
C GLY A 78 -11.65 1.86 -16.68
N THR A 79 -11.34 1.77 -17.99
CA THR A 79 -12.12 0.94 -18.93
C THR A 79 -11.98 -0.54 -18.58
N THR A 80 -10.77 -0.99 -18.24
CA THR A 80 -10.50 -2.38 -17.85
C THR A 80 -11.21 -2.72 -16.55
N ILE A 81 -11.11 -1.86 -15.53
CA ILE A 81 -11.84 -2.01 -14.27
C ILE A 81 -13.35 -2.17 -14.57
N GLY A 82 -13.92 -1.25 -15.38
CA GLY A 82 -15.33 -1.29 -15.75
C GLY A 82 -15.77 -2.56 -16.49
N ARG A 83 -14.84 -3.25 -17.20
CA ARG A 83 -15.12 -4.53 -17.86
C ARG A 83 -15.06 -5.69 -16.87
N VAL A 84 -14.07 -5.72 -16.02
CA VAL A 84 -13.87 -6.79 -15.02
C VAL A 84 -14.98 -6.80 -13.97
N ILE A 85 -15.39 -5.65 -13.45
CA ILE A 85 -16.44 -5.58 -12.41
C ILE A 85 -17.82 -6.02 -12.90
N LYS A 86 -18.05 -6.17 -14.21
CA LYS A 86 -19.30 -6.73 -14.74
C LYS A 86 -19.55 -8.18 -14.29
N TYR A 87 -18.48 -8.90 -13.95
CA TYR A 87 -18.55 -10.28 -13.48
C TYR A 87 -18.60 -10.38 -11.95
N ILE A 88 -18.69 -9.25 -11.23
CA ILE A 88 -18.72 -9.20 -9.77
C ILE A 88 -20.01 -8.50 -9.33
N ASP A 89 -20.72 -9.07 -8.36
CA ASP A 89 -21.89 -8.44 -7.77
C ASP A 89 -21.50 -7.08 -7.14
N PRO A 90 -22.20 -5.98 -7.44
CA PRO A 90 -21.86 -4.65 -6.95
C PRO A 90 -21.75 -4.52 -5.43
N ARG A 91 -22.34 -5.43 -4.67
CA ARG A 91 -22.26 -5.45 -3.19
C ARG A 91 -20.89 -5.92 -2.67
N PHE A 92 -20.09 -6.55 -3.53
CA PHE A 92 -18.81 -7.16 -3.13
C PHE A 92 -17.59 -6.40 -3.64
N PHE A 93 -17.75 -5.28 -4.30
CA PHE A 93 -16.60 -4.48 -4.71
C PHE A 93 -16.77 -2.99 -4.43
N LYS A 94 -15.64 -2.31 -4.34
CA LYS A 94 -15.50 -0.86 -4.36
C LYS A 94 -14.48 -0.49 -5.43
N VAL A 95 -14.75 0.56 -6.18
CA VAL A 95 -13.75 1.21 -7.05
C VAL A 95 -13.36 2.53 -6.41
N ALA A 96 -12.08 2.74 -6.22
CA ALA A 96 -11.54 3.97 -5.69
C ALA A 96 -10.56 4.59 -6.69
N THR A 97 -10.87 5.79 -7.14
CA THR A 97 -9.98 6.61 -7.97
C THR A 97 -9.20 7.54 -7.06
N MET A 98 -7.88 7.45 -7.13
CA MET A 98 -7.00 8.27 -6.30
C MET A 98 -6.74 9.61 -6.99
N SER A 99 -7.55 10.63 -6.66
CA SER A 99 -7.35 12.02 -7.10
C SER A 99 -6.05 12.61 -6.53
N LYS A 100 -5.73 13.87 -6.88
CA LYS A 100 -4.63 14.60 -6.23
C LYS A 100 -4.84 14.60 -4.72
N PRO A 101 -3.77 14.40 -3.91
CA PRO A 101 -3.87 14.47 -2.46
C PRO A 101 -4.42 15.82 -2.01
N THR A 102 -5.28 15.79 -1.00
CA THR A 102 -5.72 17.00 -0.30
C THR A 102 -4.60 17.54 0.58
N GLU A 103 -4.69 18.80 1.01
CA GLU A 103 -3.74 19.37 1.97
C GLU A 103 -3.66 18.56 3.28
N ASP A 104 -4.80 18.02 3.72
CA ASP A 104 -4.87 17.16 4.89
C ASP A 104 -4.12 15.82 4.69
N GLU A 105 -4.27 15.20 3.52
CA GLU A 105 -3.57 13.96 3.17
C GLU A 105 -2.05 14.17 3.00
N LEU A 106 -1.63 15.33 2.46
CA LEU A 106 -0.21 15.68 2.32
C LEU A 106 0.51 15.85 3.67
N ARG A 107 -0.23 16.17 4.72
CA ARG A 107 0.27 16.30 6.10
C ARG A 107 0.26 15.00 6.89
N ARG A 108 -0.09 13.89 6.25
CA ARG A 108 -0.13 12.54 6.85
C ARG A 108 0.89 11.63 6.19
N PRO A 109 1.21 10.47 6.80
CA PRO A 109 2.09 9.50 6.16
C PRO A 109 1.64 9.16 4.73
N PHE A 110 2.56 9.01 3.80
CA PHE A 110 2.31 8.78 2.38
C PHE A 110 1.23 7.72 2.08
N LEU A 111 1.23 6.61 2.82
CA LEU A 111 0.28 5.52 2.62
C LEU A 111 -1.08 5.72 3.30
N TYR A 112 -1.27 6.80 4.09
CA TYR A 112 -2.50 7.06 4.85
C TYR A 112 -3.76 6.97 3.99
N ARG A 113 -3.77 7.62 2.84
CA ARG A 113 -4.92 7.65 1.93
C ARG A 113 -5.29 6.26 1.38
N TYR A 114 -4.30 5.38 1.24
CA TYR A 114 -4.48 4.02 0.75
C TYR A 114 -4.96 3.07 1.85
N PHE A 115 -4.55 3.27 3.11
CA PHE A 115 -5.07 2.51 4.25
C PHE A 115 -6.59 2.63 4.36
N ASN A 116 -7.14 3.80 4.02
CA ASN A 116 -8.57 4.04 4.02
C ASN A 116 -9.33 3.28 2.91
N GLN A 117 -8.62 2.73 1.93
CA GLN A 117 -9.21 2.06 0.77
C GLN A 117 -9.09 0.53 0.82
N ILE A 118 -8.41 -0.05 1.82
CA ILE A 118 -8.28 -1.51 1.89
C ILE A 118 -9.64 -2.19 1.96
N PRO A 119 -9.82 -3.36 1.28
CA PRO A 119 -11.08 -4.05 1.26
C PRO A 119 -11.48 -4.64 2.62
N GLU A 120 -12.77 -4.79 2.81
CA GLU A 120 -13.31 -5.64 3.86
C GLU A 120 -13.13 -7.12 3.53
N ALA A 121 -13.16 -7.97 4.55
CA ALA A 121 -13.13 -9.42 4.42
C ALA A 121 -14.18 -9.92 3.40
N GLY A 122 -13.74 -10.69 2.42
CA GLY A 122 -14.58 -11.26 1.38
C GLY A 122 -15.04 -10.27 0.30
N LYS A 123 -14.40 -9.10 0.19
CA LYS A 123 -14.71 -8.07 -0.81
C LYS A 123 -13.49 -7.68 -1.62
N PHE A 124 -13.75 -7.03 -2.76
CA PHE A 124 -12.74 -6.43 -3.62
C PHE A 124 -12.65 -4.92 -3.39
N THR A 125 -11.45 -4.38 -3.48
CA THR A 125 -11.23 -2.95 -3.77
C THR A 125 -10.36 -2.84 -5.02
N PHE A 126 -10.86 -2.11 -6.03
CA PHE A 126 -10.12 -1.76 -7.23
C PHE A 126 -9.60 -0.34 -7.08
N LEU A 127 -8.29 -0.15 -7.20
CA LEU A 127 -7.68 1.17 -7.23
C LEU A 127 -7.35 1.54 -8.67
N ASP A 128 -7.98 2.60 -9.18
CA ASP A 128 -7.59 3.25 -10.43
C ASP A 128 -6.52 4.27 -10.11
N SER A 129 -5.28 3.89 -10.35
CA SER A 129 -4.06 4.48 -9.84
C SER A 129 -3.88 4.33 -8.31
N GLY A 130 -2.66 4.15 -7.90
CA GLY A 130 -2.31 3.92 -6.49
C GLY A 130 -0.98 4.56 -6.11
N TRP A 131 -0.24 3.90 -5.27
CA TRP A 131 1.02 4.40 -4.74
C TRP A 131 2.19 4.41 -5.73
N MET A 132 2.12 3.64 -6.83
CA MET A 132 3.11 3.72 -7.90
C MET A 132 3.02 5.06 -8.63
N GLU A 133 1.83 5.44 -9.10
CA GLU A 133 1.63 6.68 -9.84
C GLU A 133 2.13 7.90 -9.05
N GLN A 134 1.75 7.96 -7.76
CA GLN A 134 2.20 9.04 -6.87
C GLN A 134 3.72 9.05 -6.72
N THR A 135 4.34 7.88 -6.44
CA THR A 135 5.79 7.78 -6.26
C THR A 135 6.54 8.16 -7.52
N CYS A 136 6.10 7.65 -8.69
CA CYS A 136 6.75 7.96 -9.95
C CYS A 136 6.61 9.44 -10.35
N LYS A 137 5.45 10.06 -10.08
CA LYS A 137 5.27 11.51 -10.26
C LYS A 137 6.23 12.31 -9.40
N ASP A 138 6.41 11.92 -8.15
CA ASP A 138 7.31 12.61 -7.23
C ASP A 138 8.78 12.42 -7.67
N CYS A 139 9.17 11.23 -8.16
CA CYS A 139 10.51 11.00 -8.75
C CYS A 139 10.76 11.90 -9.97
N LEU A 140 9.78 12.04 -10.85
CA LEU A 140 9.86 12.91 -12.03
C LEU A 140 9.91 14.39 -11.66
N ASN A 141 9.46 14.76 -10.46
CA ASN A 141 9.52 16.10 -9.87
C ASN A 141 10.72 16.32 -8.94
N GLY A 142 11.69 15.40 -8.91
CA GLY A 142 12.94 15.55 -8.17
C GLY A 142 12.92 15.01 -6.75
N LEU A 143 12.17 13.93 -6.48
CA LEU A 143 12.25 13.23 -5.20
C LEU A 143 13.68 12.73 -4.98
N GLU A 144 14.27 13.07 -3.83
CA GLU A 144 15.62 12.67 -3.47
C GLU A 144 15.74 11.14 -3.31
N GLU A 145 16.92 10.61 -3.61
CA GLU A 145 17.18 9.18 -3.62
C GLU A 145 16.91 8.51 -2.25
N GLU A 146 17.28 9.17 -1.16
CA GLU A 146 17.03 8.67 0.20
C GLU A 146 15.54 8.58 0.51
N ASP A 147 14.75 9.57 0.09
CA ASP A 147 13.30 9.60 0.32
C ASP A 147 12.59 8.58 -0.59
N TYR A 148 13.09 8.37 -1.81
CA TYR A 148 12.64 7.28 -2.66
C TYR A 148 12.84 5.93 -1.99
N ALA A 149 14.04 5.65 -1.48
CA ALA A 149 14.35 4.39 -0.81
C ALA A 149 13.44 4.13 0.41
N LYS A 150 13.23 5.15 1.26
CA LYS A 150 12.30 5.09 2.41
C LYS A 150 10.86 4.80 1.97
N ARG A 151 10.44 5.39 0.86
CA ARG A 151 9.09 5.19 0.31
C ARG A 151 8.89 3.78 -0.23
N ILE A 152 9.86 3.25 -0.98
CA ILE A 152 9.84 1.87 -1.48
C ILE A 152 9.80 0.87 -0.32
N ASP A 153 10.59 1.10 0.70
CA ASP A 153 10.59 0.27 1.92
C ASP A 153 9.22 0.30 2.63
N SER A 154 8.65 1.48 2.81
CA SER A 154 7.30 1.63 3.38
C SER A 154 6.22 0.91 2.57
N ILE A 155 6.29 0.95 1.23
CA ILE A 155 5.37 0.23 0.34
C ILE A 155 5.51 -1.28 0.53
N LYS A 156 6.73 -1.80 0.52
CA LYS A 156 6.99 -3.24 0.74
C LYS A 156 6.47 -3.72 2.09
N HIS A 157 6.66 -2.93 3.15
CA HIS A 157 6.13 -3.23 4.48
C HIS A 157 4.61 -3.22 4.50
N PHE A 158 3.98 -2.27 3.84
CA PHE A 158 2.52 -2.21 3.75
C PHE A 158 1.94 -3.42 3.01
N GLU A 159 2.47 -3.74 1.83
CA GLU A 159 2.06 -4.92 1.07
C GLU A 159 2.24 -6.21 1.89
N ARG A 160 3.36 -6.34 2.61
CA ARG A 160 3.62 -7.46 3.51
C ARG A 160 2.60 -7.54 4.65
N GLN A 161 2.33 -6.43 5.33
CA GLN A 161 1.34 -6.40 6.41
C GLN A 161 -0.04 -6.86 5.94
N LEU A 162 -0.44 -6.48 4.73
CA LEU A 162 -1.69 -6.95 4.14
C LEU A 162 -1.65 -8.45 3.86
N THR A 163 -0.61 -8.95 3.18
CA THR A 163 -0.50 -10.37 2.83
C THR A 163 -0.34 -11.27 4.03
N ASP A 164 0.40 -10.87 5.06
CA ASP A 164 0.52 -11.60 6.34
C ASP A 164 -0.84 -11.70 7.07
N ASN A 165 -1.77 -10.80 6.79
CA ASN A 165 -3.15 -10.84 7.30
C ASN A 165 -4.17 -11.45 6.32
N GLY A 166 -3.69 -12.20 5.35
CA GLY A 166 -4.51 -12.97 4.42
C GLY A 166 -5.14 -12.16 3.30
N TYR A 167 -4.67 -10.95 3.02
CA TYR A 167 -5.10 -10.19 1.84
C TYR A 167 -4.43 -10.73 0.58
N LEU A 168 -5.21 -10.86 -0.49
CA LEU A 168 -4.65 -11.03 -1.84
C LEU A 168 -4.44 -9.65 -2.46
N VAL A 169 -3.17 -9.33 -2.79
CA VAL A 169 -2.79 -8.08 -3.46
C VAL A 169 -2.38 -8.37 -4.89
N LEU A 170 -3.13 -7.84 -5.85
CA LEU A 170 -2.87 -7.99 -7.28
C LEU A 170 -2.48 -6.64 -7.87
N LYS A 171 -1.33 -6.58 -8.54
CA LYS A 171 -0.79 -5.34 -9.10
C LYS A 171 -0.64 -5.48 -10.62
N PHE A 172 -1.41 -4.69 -11.37
CA PHE A 172 -1.40 -4.67 -12.83
C PHE A 172 -0.75 -3.41 -13.35
N PHE A 173 0.26 -3.57 -14.21
CA PHE A 173 0.87 -2.47 -14.95
C PHE A 173 0.39 -2.47 -16.39
N MET A 174 -0.37 -1.44 -16.79
CA MET A 174 -0.98 -1.32 -18.12
C MET A 174 0.02 -0.74 -19.10
N GLN A 175 0.68 -1.62 -19.88
CA GLN A 175 1.74 -1.26 -20.82
C GLN A 175 1.17 -0.94 -22.20
N ILE A 176 1.53 0.23 -22.72
CA ILE A 176 1.33 0.64 -24.13
C ILE A 176 2.59 1.33 -24.60
N ASP A 177 2.87 1.28 -25.91
CA ASP A 177 3.98 2.04 -26.47
C ASP A 177 3.61 3.52 -26.72
N LYS A 178 4.64 4.36 -26.97
CA LYS A 178 4.46 5.79 -27.20
C LYS A 178 3.46 6.10 -28.31
N LYS A 179 3.52 5.36 -29.40
CA LYS A 179 2.66 5.56 -30.58
C LYS A 179 1.19 5.32 -30.25
N GLU A 180 0.91 4.22 -29.55
CA GLU A 180 -0.44 3.90 -29.11
C GLU A 180 -0.94 4.90 -28.07
N GLN A 181 -0.10 5.34 -27.15
CA GLN A 181 -0.46 6.38 -26.17
C GLN A 181 -0.82 7.69 -26.89
N THR A 182 -0.01 8.15 -27.85
CA THR A 182 -0.30 9.34 -28.65
C THR A 182 -1.66 9.21 -29.34
N ARG A 183 -1.89 8.11 -30.06
CA ARG A 183 -3.14 7.84 -30.76
C ARG A 183 -4.36 7.92 -29.83
N ARG A 184 -4.25 7.38 -28.62
CA ARG A 184 -5.35 7.40 -27.63
C ARG A 184 -5.58 8.77 -27.04
N ILE A 185 -4.52 9.50 -26.70
CA ILE A 185 -4.62 10.88 -26.19
C ILE A 185 -5.29 11.77 -27.23
N GLU A 186 -4.88 11.69 -28.51
CA GLU A 186 -5.49 12.45 -29.59
C GLU A 186 -6.98 12.10 -29.75
N LYS A 187 -7.33 10.81 -29.73
CA LYS A 187 -8.73 10.37 -29.81
C LYS A 187 -9.57 10.92 -28.67
N LEU A 188 -9.10 10.82 -27.43
CA LEU A 188 -9.82 11.30 -26.25
C LEU A 188 -9.99 12.83 -26.27
N ASN A 189 -9.01 13.57 -26.81
CA ASN A 189 -9.06 15.03 -26.91
C ASN A 189 -10.03 15.53 -28.02
N LYS A 190 -10.37 14.70 -29.02
CA LYS A 190 -11.29 15.10 -30.09
C LYS A 190 -12.75 15.16 -29.65
N GLU A 191 -13.13 14.35 -28.68
CA GLU A 191 -14.50 14.24 -28.20
C GLU A 191 -14.68 15.06 -26.91
N GLN A 192 -15.67 15.93 -26.86
CA GLN A 192 -15.90 16.83 -25.73
C GLN A 192 -16.19 16.09 -24.44
N ASP A 193 -16.88 14.96 -24.53
CA ASP A 193 -17.26 14.12 -23.37
C ASP A 193 -16.11 13.30 -22.80
N THR A 194 -15.00 13.15 -23.53
CA THR A 194 -13.83 12.35 -23.11
C THR A 194 -12.57 13.19 -22.87
N LYS A 195 -12.54 14.43 -23.34
CA LYS A 195 -11.39 15.34 -23.23
C LYS A 195 -10.89 15.52 -21.79
N TRP A 196 -11.79 15.54 -20.81
CA TRP A 196 -11.46 15.67 -19.39
C TRP A 196 -10.65 14.49 -18.82
N ARG A 197 -10.62 13.34 -19.53
CA ARG A 197 -9.88 12.14 -19.13
C ARG A 197 -8.38 12.22 -19.39
N VAL A 198 -7.94 13.26 -20.10
CA VAL A 198 -6.53 13.49 -20.42
C VAL A 198 -6.08 14.72 -19.68
N ASP A 199 -5.21 14.56 -18.70
CA ASP A 199 -4.64 15.67 -17.97
C ASP A 199 -3.33 16.19 -18.59
N ALA A 200 -2.76 17.24 -18.01
CA ALA A 200 -1.50 17.80 -18.45
C ALA A 200 -0.33 16.83 -18.27
N PHE A 201 -0.41 15.98 -17.24
CA PHE A 201 0.64 14.99 -16.97
C PHE A 201 0.65 13.87 -18.02
N ASP A 202 -0.52 13.42 -18.50
CA ASP A 202 -0.58 12.42 -19.58
C ASP A 202 0.13 12.88 -20.84
N LYS A 203 -0.04 14.16 -21.19
CA LYS A 203 0.62 14.77 -22.35
C LYS A 203 2.13 14.88 -22.14
N TRP A 204 2.52 15.39 -20.99
CA TRP A 204 3.93 15.50 -20.60
C TRP A 204 4.60 14.13 -20.58
N GLN A 205 3.93 13.11 -20.03
CA GLN A 205 4.39 11.73 -19.99
C GLN A 205 4.63 11.16 -21.40
N ASN A 206 3.76 11.47 -22.36
CA ASN A 206 3.94 11.05 -23.76
C ASN A 206 5.14 11.74 -24.41
N GLU A 207 5.30 13.04 -24.20
CA GLU A 207 6.46 13.81 -24.69
C GLU A 207 7.78 13.24 -24.14
N HIS A 208 7.81 12.92 -22.84
CA HIS A 208 8.98 12.41 -22.11
C HIS A 208 8.95 10.89 -21.91
N TYR A 209 8.32 10.14 -22.82
CA TYR A 209 8.04 8.71 -22.69
C TYR A 209 9.24 7.87 -22.22
N LYS A 210 10.43 8.03 -22.83
CA LYS A 210 11.63 7.27 -22.47
C LYS A 210 12.12 7.57 -21.05
N HIS A 211 11.92 8.79 -20.58
CA HIS A 211 12.28 9.18 -19.20
C HIS A 211 11.31 8.56 -18.20
N CYS A 212 10.01 8.67 -18.46
CA CYS A 212 8.98 8.02 -17.63
C CYS A 212 9.16 6.50 -17.61
N GLN A 213 9.48 5.88 -18.76
CA GLN A 213 9.73 4.45 -18.86
C GLN A 213 10.85 3.99 -17.92
N LYS A 214 11.95 4.74 -17.82
CA LYS A 214 13.04 4.42 -16.90
C LYS A 214 12.61 4.47 -15.44
N VAL A 215 11.83 5.49 -15.07
CA VAL A 215 11.30 5.63 -13.71
C VAL A 215 10.32 4.51 -13.37
N PHE A 216 9.43 4.17 -14.31
CA PHE A 216 8.48 3.06 -14.13
C PHE A 216 9.20 1.72 -14.01
N ASP A 217 10.17 1.47 -14.87
CA ASP A 217 10.92 0.21 -14.89
C ASP A 217 11.70 0.01 -13.59
N ARG A 218 12.35 1.05 -13.11
CA ARG A 218 13.00 1.06 -11.80
C ARG A 218 12.00 0.75 -10.69
N TYR A 219 10.88 1.46 -10.64
CA TYR A 219 9.85 1.26 -9.61
C TYR A 219 9.30 -0.16 -9.62
N LEU A 220 8.96 -0.70 -10.80
CA LEU A 220 8.49 -2.07 -10.95
C LEU A 220 9.50 -3.08 -10.43
N THR A 221 10.78 -2.90 -10.80
CA THR A 221 11.88 -3.76 -10.33
C THR A 221 12.02 -3.71 -8.81
N ASP A 222 12.01 -2.52 -8.21
CA ASP A 222 12.22 -2.31 -6.78
C ASP A 222 11.06 -2.81 -5.91
N THR A 223 9.85 -2.91 -6.48
CA THR A 223 8.63 -3.31 -5.77
C THR A 223 8.04 -4.64 -6.22
N ASN A 224 8.72 -5.38 -7.10
CA ASN A 224 8.29 -6.70 -7.55
C ASN A 224 8.66 -7.76 -6.51
N THR A 225 7.75 -8.04 -5.60
CA THR A 225 7.96 -9.02 -4.52
C THR A 225 7.20 -10.32 -4.79
N SER A 226 7.68 -11.44 -4.24
CA SER A 226 7.01 -12.75 -4.38
C SER A 226 5.63 -12.80 -3.74
N ILE A 227 5.37 -11.95 -2.73
CA ILE A 227 4.09 -11.89 -2.01
C ILE A 227 3.05 -11.01 -2.71
N ALA A 228 3.51 -10.06 -3.53
CA ALA A 228 2.68 -9.15 -4.32
C ALA A 228 3.41 -8.81 -5.64
N PRO A 229 3.44 -9.75 -6.61
CA PRO A 229 4.15 -9.53 -7.88
C PRO A 229 3.41 -8.54 -8.78
N TRP A 230 4.16 -7.93 -9.70
CA TRP A 230 3.60 -7.13 -10.79
C TRP A 230 3.25 -8.01 -11.99
N TYR A 231 2.08 -7.78 -12.53
CA TYR A 231 1.62 -8.35 -13.81
C TYR A 231 1.64 -7.25 -14.87
N ILE A 232 2.53 -7.37 -15.85
CA ILE A 232 2.59 -6.42 -16.96
C ILE A 232 1.57 -6.87 -18.02
N ILE A 233 0.62 -5.99 -18.34
CA ILE A 233 -0.50 -6.27 -19.24
C ILE A 233 -0.28 -5.55 -20.57
N ASP A 234 -0.31 -6.29 -21.68
CA ASP A 234 -0.37 -5.65 -23.02
C ASP A 234 -1.72 -4.96 -23.20
N ALA A 235 -1.70 -3.64 -23.02
CA ALA A 235 -2.92 -2.85 -23.01
C ALA A 235 -3.32 -2.31 -24.39
N LYS A 236 -2.84 -2.90 -25.51
CA LYS A 236 -3.17 -2.48 -26.88
C LYS A 236 -4.57 -2.91 -27.30
N ASP A 237 -4.93 -4.16 -27.13
CA ASP A 237 -6.26 -4.68 -27.46
C ASP A 237 -7.14 -4.80 -26.21
N ARG A 238 -8.33 -4.19 -26.25
CA ARG A 238 -9.23 -4.13 -25.08
C ARG A 238 -9.79 -5.48 -24.64
N ASN A 239 -10.02 -6.40 -25.58
CA ASN A 239 -10.56 -7.71 -25.25
C ASN A 239 -9.44 -8.59 -24.68
N PHE A 240 -8.26 -8.47 -25.25
CA PHE A 240 -7.10 -9.20 -24.74
C PHE A 240 -6.69 -8.74 -23.33
N VAL A 241 -6.74 -7.43 -23.07
CA VAL A 241 -6.58 -6.87 -21.72
C VAL A 241 -7.56 -7.48 -20.73
N GLU A 242 -8.86 -7.53 -21.10
CA GLU A 242 -9.89 -8.12 -20.25
C GLU A 242 -9.58 -9.59 -19.94
N LEU A 243 -9.17 -10.35 -20.95
CA LEU A 243 -8.79 -11.76 -20.79
C LEU A 243 -7.61 -11.92 -19.83
N GLN A 244 -6.49 -11.23 -20.09
CA GLN A 244 -5.28 -11.30 -19.26
C GLN A 244 -5.61 -11.02 -17.78
N VAL A 245 -6.33 -9.92 -17.52
CA VAL A 245 -6.69 -9.53 -16.15
C VAL A 245 -7.61 -10.56 -15.50
N LEU A 246 -8.65 -11.03 -16.19
CA LEU A 246 -9.57 -12.02 -15.65
C LEU A 246 -8.85 -13.34 -15.32
N GLU A 247 -8.02 -13.85 -16.22
CA GLU A 247 -7.30 -15.11 -15.99
C GLU A 247 -6.31 -15.00 -14.84
N ILE A 248 -5.55 -13.89 -14.75
CA ILE A 248 -4.64 -13.65 -13.64
C ILE A 248 -5.42 -13.56 -12.32
N MET A 249 -6.54 -12.84 -12.29
CA MET A 249 -7.38 -12.75 -11.10
C MET A 249 -7.91 -14.13 -10.68
N VAL A 250 -8.51 -14.86 -11.61
CA VAL A 250 -9.09 -16.20 -11.36
C VAL A 250 -8.03 -17.15 -10.80
N ASN A 251 -6.86 -17.21 -11.42
CA ASN A 251 -5.79 -18.12 -11.02
C ASN A 251 -5.24 -17.76 -9.63
N ASN A 252 -4.98 -16.48 -9.36
CA ASN A 252 -4.47 -16.06 -8.06
C ASN A 252 -5.51 -16.22 -6.94
N ILE A 253 -6.78 -15.96 -7.21
CA ILE A 253 -7.86 -16.20 -6.25
C ILE A 253 -7.96 -17.70 -5.93
N GLU A 254 -7.89 -18.58 -6.94
CA GLU A 254 -7.93 -20.04 -6.73
C GLU A 254 -6.78 -20.49 -5.81
N VAL A 255 -5.55 -20.04 -6.10
CA VAL A 255 -4.38 -20.33 -5.27
C VAL A 255 -4.55 -19.79 -3.85
N ALA A 256 -5.05 -18.57 -3.68
CA ALA A 256 -5.25 -17.96 -2.37
C ALA A 256 -6.32 -18.70 -1.55
N LEU A 257 -7.41 -19.16 -2.20
CA LEU A 257 -8.45 -19.96 -1.55
C LEU A 257 -7.94 -21.34 -1.10
N GLN A 258 -7.05 -21.96 -1.88
CA GLN A 258 -6.43 -23.24 -1.51
C GLN A 258 -5.43 -23.08 -0.36
N ASN A 259 -4.67 -21.96 -0.34
CA ASN A 259 -3.66 -21.68 0.66
C ASN A 259 -4.18 -21.02 1.93
N SER A 260 -5.46 -20.69 2.02
CA SER A 260 -6.09 -20.02 3.18
C SER A 260 -5.97 -20.82 4.49
N THR A 261 -5.53 -22.08 4.42
CA THR A 261 -5.26 -22.95 5.56
C THR A 261 -3.79 -22.99 6.00
N HIS A 262 -2.90 -22.33 5.30
CA HIS A 262 -1.46 -22.36 5.59
C HIS A 262 -1.00 -21.02 6.16
N SER A 263 -0.37 -21.06 7.34
CA SER A 263 0.31 -19.91 7.93
C SER A 263 1.45 -19.46 7.00
N ALA A 264 1.50 -18.17 6.68
CA ALA A 264 2.64 -17.61 5.99
C ALA A 264 3.92 -17.86 6.77
N PRO A 265 5.05 -18.13 6.11
CA PRO A 265 6.32 -18.31 6.81
C PRO A 265 6.68 -17.04 7.58
N LEU A 266 7.08 -17.22 8.85
CA LEU A 266 7.58 -16.11 9.68
C LEU A 266 8.85 -15.56 9.04
N LEU A 267 8.76 -14.33 8.53
CA LEU A 267 9.92 -13.61 8.05
C LEU A 267 10.70 -13.03 9.25
N PRO A 268 12.03 -12.99 9.21
CA PRO A 268 12.82 -12.45 10.30
C PRO A 268 12.49 -10.98 10.55
N ASN A 269 12.58 -10.54 11.82
CA ASN A 269 12.44 -9.13 12.17
C ASN A 269 13.52 -8.30 11.47
N ILE A 270 13.08 -7.26 10.78
CA ILE A 270 13.98 -6.33 10.06
C ILE A 270 14.53 -5.28 11.01
N PHE A 271 13.80 -5.00 12.10
CA PHE A 271 14.17 -3.97 13.06
C PHE A 271 14.84 -4.60 14.28
N PRO A 272 15.97 -4.03 14.77
CA PRO A 272 16.54 -4.45 16.05
C PRO A 272 15.53 -4.19 17.17
N LEU A 273 15.34 -5.19 18.02
CA LEU A 273 14.51 -5.03 19.21
C LEU A 273 15.36 -4.47 20.34
N GLU A 274 14.88 -3.44 21.00
CA GLU A 274 15.47 -2.96 22.24
C GLU A 274 15.27 -3.99 23.35
N LYS A 275 16.33 -4.20 24.15
CA LYS A 275 16.27 -5.10 25.30
C LYS A 275 15.47 -4.43 26.40
N MET A 276 14.31 -4.96 26.70
CA MET A 276 13.47 -4.52 27.82
C MET A 276 13.53 -5.57 28.93
N PRO A 277 13.50 -5.17 30.20
CA PRO A 277 13.38 -6.10 31.31
C PRO A 277 12.01 -6.84 31.23
N LYS A 278 11.99 -8.08 31.65
CA LYS A 278 10.72 -8.80 31.79
C LYS A 278 9.88 -8.17 32.90
N LEU A 279 8.57 -8.26 32.81
CA LEU A 279 7.69 -7.73 33.86
C LEU A 279 8.00 -8.32 35.27
N SER A 280 8.44 -9.59 35.31
CA SER A 280 8.89 -10.26 36.54
C SER A 280 10.21 -9.75 37.12
N GLU A 281 10.98 -8.99 36.34
CA GLU A 281 12.27 -8.43 36.72
C GLU A 281 12.14 -6.96 37.17
N ILE A 282 10.93 -6.39 37.05
CA ILE A 282 10.65 -5.01 37.47
C ILE A 282 10.26 -5.01 38.96
N GLU A 283 11.12 -4.48 39.79
CA GLU A 283 10.78 -4.24 41.19
C GLU A 283 9.86 -3.02 41.29
N LEU A 284 8.64 -3.27 41.78
CA LEU A 284 7.72 -2.21 42.18
C LEU A 284 8.18 -1.71 43.55
N THR A 285 9.07 -0.76 43.53
CA THR A 285 9.52 -0.11 44.77
C THR A 285 8.50 0.95 45.20
N ASP A 286 8.14 0.96 46.46
CA ASP A 286 7.31 2.02 47.11
C ASP A 286 8.12 3.34 47.19
N LYS A 287 8.52 3.86 46.04
CA LYS A 287 9.10 5.20 45.97
C LYS A 287 8.00 6.21 46.15
N VAL A 288 7.76 6.58 47.38
CA VAL A 288 6.84 7.67 47.72
C VAL A 288 7.60 8.98 47.51
N ILE A 289 7.07 9.83 46.63
CA ILE A 289 7.52 11.22 46.49
C ILE A 289 6.59 12.05 47.36
N GLU A 290 7.15 12.95 48.18
CA GLU A 290 6.38 13.87 48.99
C GLU A 290 5.47 14.74 48.13
N ASP A 291 4.25 14.99 48.58
CA ASP A 291 3.20 15.67 47.83
C ASP A 291 3.63 17.03 47.27
N GLU A 292 4.37 17.81 48.04
CA GLU A 292 4.84 19.14 47.63
C GLU A 292 5.94 19.05 46.56
N GLU A 293 6.83 18.10 46.68
CA GLU A 293 7.86 17.84 45.67
C GLU A 293 7.23 17.34 44.38
N TYR A 294 6.27 16.40 44.47
CA TYR A 294 5.50 15.91 43.31
C TYR A 294 4.80 17.05 42.57
N LYS A 295 4.06 17.91 43.26
CA LYS A 295 3.36 19.04 42.66
C LYS A 295 4.30 20.00 41.95
N LYS A 296 5.45 20.29 42.57
CA LYS A 296 6.47 21.18 42.02
C LYS A 296 7.05 20.60 40.73
N GLU A 297 7.45 19.33 40.75
CA GLU A 297 8.05 18.66 39.61
C GLU A 297 7.04 18.47 38.47
N LEU A 298 5.80 18.06 38.78
CA LEU A 298 4.73 17.96 37.80
C LEU A 298 4.50 19.29 37.06
N LYS A 299 4.41 20.40 37.81
CA LYS A 299 4.23 21.73 37.20
C LYS A 299 5.41 22.14 36.32
N HIS A 300 6.63 21.79 36.72
CA HIS A 300 7.83 22.02 35.93
C HIS A 300 7.82 21.26 34.64
N LEU A 301 7.50 19.95 34.68
CA LEU A 301 7.40 19.08 33.51
C LEU A 301 6.27 19.48 32.58
N GLN A 302 5.11 19.86 33.12
CA GLN A 302 3.97 20.36 32.32
C GLN A 302 4.34 21.64 31.57
N LYS A 303 5.06 22.59 32.21
CA LYS A 303 5.55 23.79 31.53
C LYS A 303 6.49 23.45 30.37
N LYS A 304 7.47 22.57 30.61
CA LYS A 304 8.42 22.09 29.60
C LYS A 304 7.68 21.38 28.45
N LEU A 305 6.67 20.56 28.76
CA LEU A 305 5.86 19.85 27.75
C LEU A 305 5.09 20.83 26.87
N GLY A 306 4.49 21.88 27.44
CA GLY A 306 3.82 22.93 26.65
C GLY A 306 4.80 23.68 25.71
N GLU A 307 6.02 23.96 26.16
CA GLU A 307 7.06 24.56 25.31
C GLU A 307 7.47 23.63 24.17
N LEU A 308 7.63 22.32 24.45
CA LEU A 308 7.94 21.32 23.45
C LEU A 308 6.79 21.13 22.44
N HIS A 309 5.55 21.11 22.92
CA HIS A 309 4.36 21.02 22.06
C HIS A 309 4.33 22.16 21.03
N ASN A 310 4.58 23.40 21.47
CA ASN A 310 4.72 24.54 20.56
C ASN A 310 5.83 24.37 19.52
N ARG A 311 6.95 23.75 19.89
CA ARG A 311 8.05 23.46 18.96
C ARG A 311 7.67 22.38 17.95
N LEU A 312 6.99 21.31 18.39
CA LEU A 312 6.49 20.24 17.53
C LEU A 312 5.52 20.81 16.47
N TYR A 313 4.55 21.61 16.90
CA TYR A 313 3.60 22.26 16.01
C TYR A 313 4.29 23.11 14.93
N ARG A 314 5.25 23.97 15.31
CA ARG A 314 5.99 24.81 14.35
C ARG A 314 6.90 24.03 13.42
N LYS A 315 7.42 22.88 13.86
CA LYS A 315 8.31 22.01 13.08
C LYS A 315 7.55 20.93 12.31
N ARG A 316 6.24 20.88 12.46
CA ARG A 316 5.38 19.85 11.84
C ARG A 316 5.86 18.43 12.14
N VAL A 317 6.08 18.13 13.42
CA VAL A 317 6.50 16.80 13.86
C VAL A 317 5.30 16.11 14.50
N PRO A 318 4.68 15.10 13.85
CA PRO A 318 3.60 14.33 14.44
C PRO A 318 4.11 13.43 15.55
N VAL A 319 3.35 13.32 16.65
CA VAL A 319 3.69 12.48 17.79
C VAL A 319 2.51 11.57 18.13
N ILE A 320 2.79 10.29 18.28
CA ILE A 320 1.84 9.29 18.76
C ILE A 320 2.30 8.80 20.12
N ILE A 321 1.41 8.88 21.11
CA ILE A 321 1.63 8.35 22.45
C ILE A 321 0.59 7.26 22.69
N THR A 322 1.07 6.03 22.93
CA THR A 322 0.20 4.89 23.25
C THR A 322 0.26 4.60 24.76
N TYR A 323 -0.92 4.45 25.36
CA TYR A 323 -1.06 4.03 26.75
C TYR A 323 -1.69 2.65 26.80
N GLU A 324 -0.93 1.67 27.24
CA GLU A 324 -1.37 0.30 27.44
C GLU A 324 -1.12 -0.17 28.86
N GLY A 325 -1.86 -1.11 29.33
CA GLY A 325 -1.69 -1.67 30.68
C GLY A 325 -3.00 -2.17 31.27
N TRP A 326 -2.90 -2.69 32.48
CA TRP A 326 -4.01 -3.27 33.24
C TRP A 326 -5.14 -2.28 33.49
N ASP A 327 -6.35 -2.80 33.73
CA ASP A 327 -7.43 -1.97 34.25
C ASP A 327 -7.05 -1.34 35.58
N ALA A 328 -7.56 -0.12 35.80
CA ALA A 328 -7.25 0.70 36.97
C ALA A 328 -5.77 1.08 37.15
N ALA A 329 -4.89 0.81 36.18
CA ALA A 329 -3.46 1.17 36.23
C ALA A 329 -3.17 2.68 36.09
N GLY A 330 -4.18 3.54 36.11
CA GLY A 330 -4.01 4.99 36.06
C GLY A 330 -3.78 5.60 34.70
N LYS A 331 -4.04 4.85 33.59
CA LYS A 331 -3.88 5.35 32.19
C LYS A 331 -4.57 6.70 31.98
N GLY A 332 -5.86 6.78 32.29
CA GLY A 332 -6.66 8.00 32.13
C GLY A 332 -6.14 9.19 32.94
N GLY A 333 -5.68 8.94 34.18
CA GLY A 333 -5.07 9.98 35.03
C GLY A 333 -3.77 10.53 34.45
N ASN A 334 -2.94 9.67 33.86
CA ASN A 334 -1.70 10.11 33.20
C ASN A 334 -1.99 10.89 31.92
N ILE A 335 -2.92 10.42 31.07
CA ILE A 335 -3.36 11.14 29.87
C ILE A 335 -3.84 12.55 30.26
N LYS A 336 -4.69 12.66 31.29
CA LYS A 336 -5.19 13.95 31.78
C LYS A 336 -4.05 14.89 32.18
N ARG A 337 -3.06 14.42 32.96
CA ARG A 337 -1.91 15.24 33.38
C ARG A 337 -1.08 15.76 32.21
N ILE A 338 -0.94 14.97 31.14
CA ILE A 338 -0.24 15.39 29.90
C ILE A 338 -1.09 16.41 29.16
N THR A 339 -2.35 16.13 28.92
CA THR A 339 -3.23 16.98 28.09
C THR A 339 -3.52 18.33 28.75
N GLU A 340 -3.49 18.44 30.07
CA GLU A 340 -3.60 19.71 30.79
C GLU A 340 -2.51 20.72 30.42
N ALA A 341 -1.36 20.24 29.93
CA ALA A 341 -0.21 21.08 29.55
C ALA A 341 -0.20 21.42 28.04
N LEU A 342 -1.08 20.86 27.24
CA LEU A 342 -1.10 20.99 25.79
C LEU A 342 -2.18 21.95 25.30
N ASP A 343 -1.96 22.61 24.16
CA ASP A 343 -3.02 23.34 23.48
C ASP A 343 -4.06 22.34 22.96
N PRO A 344 -5.35 22.49 23.30
CA PRO A 344 -6.38 21.52 22.91
C PRO A 344 -6.61 21.42 21.40
N ARG A 345 -6.13 22.38 20.62
CA ARG A 345 -6.17 22.33 19.15
C ARG A 345 -5.07 21.48 18.55
N GLY A 346 -4.03 21.14 19.33
CA GLY A 346 -2.85 20.41 18.87
C GLY A 346 -2.79 18.97 19.32
N PHE A 347 -3.84 18.41 19.92
CA PHE A 347 -3.89 16.99 20.26
C PHE A 347 -5.29 16.41 20.12
N GLU A 348 -5.36 15.11 19.96
CA GLU A 348 -6.59 14.34 19.96
C GLU A 348 -6.39 13.06 20.79
N VAL A 349 -7.36 12.71 21.61
CA VAL A 349 -7.34 11.48 22.41
C VAL A 349 -8.28 10.47 21.80
N HIS A 350 -7.76 9.32 21.40
CA HIS A 350 -8.53 8.22 20.83
C HIS A 350 -8.67 7.07 21.85
N PRO A 351 -9.79 6.95 22.56
CA PRO A 351 -10.06 5.79 23.38
C PRO A 351 -10.29 4.56 22.51
N ILE A 352 -9.50 3.51 22.73
CA ILE A 352 -9.56 2.27 21.97
C ILE A 352 -10.31 1.22 22.81
N ALA A 353 -11.56 0.99 22.45
CA ALA A 353 -12.40 -0.08 23.00
C ALA A 353 -12.36 -1.34 22.12
N SER A 354 -13.22 -2.33 22.41
CA SER A 354 -13.41 -3.48 21.54
C SER A 354 -13.75 -3.05 20.11
N PRO A 355 -13.18 -3.70 19.08
CA PRO A 355 -13.40 -3.28 17.71
C PRO A 355 -14.84 -3.48 17.26
N GLU A 356 -15.35 -2.47 16.53
CA GLU A 356 -16.65 -2.49 15.89
C GLU A 356 -16.71 -3.50 14.72
N PRO A 357 -17.91 -3.94 14.27
CA PRO A 357 -18.03 -4.92 13.19
C PRO A 357 -17.30 -4.50 11.91
N HIS A 358 -17.34 -3.21 11.53
CA HIS A 358 -16.66 -2.69 10.35
C HIS A 358 -15.14 -2.64 10.51
N GLU A 359 -14.62 -2.49 11.74
CA GLU A 359 -13.20 -2.57 12.07
C GLU A 359 -12.73 -4.04 12.05
N LYS A 360 -13.53 -4.98 12.59
CA LYS A 360 -13.25 -6.43 12.55
C LYS A 360 -13.22 -7.00 11.13
N ALA A 361 -13.93 -6.37 10.20
CA ALA A 361 -13.95 -6.78 8.80
C ALA A 361 -12.68 -6.37 8.03
N ARG A 362 -11.75 -5.64 8.65
CA ARG A 362 -10.50 -5.14 8.04
C ARG A 362 -9.29 -5.59 8.82
N HIS A 363 -8.11 -5.30 8.27
CA HIS A 363 -6.84 -5.47 8.96
C HIS A 363 -6.88 -4.83 10.35
N TYR A 364 -6.38 -5.51 11.38
CA TYR A 364 -6.50 -5.05 12.79
C TYR A 364 -5.87 -3.67 13.03
N LEU A 365 -4.83 -3.29 12.28
CA LEU A 365 -4.22 -1.97 12.34
C LEU A 365 -5.05 -0.87 11.64
N TRP A 366 -6.04 -1.22 10.82
CA TRP A 366 -6.81 -0.23 10.05
C TRP A 366 -7.42 0.84 10.95
N ARG A 367 -7.99 0.45 12.08
CA ARG A 367 -8.58 1.37 13.07
C ARG A 367 -7.58 2.37 13.66
N PHE A 368 -6.28 2.06 13.64
CA PHE A 368 -5.21 2.92 14.08
C PHE A 368 -4.68 3.78 12.93
N TRP A 369 -4.47 3.21 11.75
CA TRP A 369 -4.02 3.96 10.57
C TRP A 369 -4.95 5.10 10.19
N THR A 370 -6.28 4.89 10.32
CA THR A 370 -7.28 5.93 10.04
C THR A 370 -7.26 7.09 11.04
N ARG A 371 -6.54 6.95 12.15
CA ARG A 371 -6.41 7.94 13.24
C ARG A 371 -5.01 8.52 13.36
N LEU A 372 -4.12 8.27 12.41
CA LEU A 372 -2.78 8.84 12.43
C LEU A 372 -2.83 10.38 12.43
N PRO A 373 -2.02 11.05 13.28
CA PRO A 373 -2.01 12.50 13.33
C PRO A 373 -1.47 13.11 12.04
N LYS A 374 -1.83 14.37 11.82
CA LYS A 374 -1.15 15.23 10.84
C LYS A 374 0.11 15.83 11.48
N ASP A 375 1.03 16.24 10.64
CA ASP A 375 2.19 17.04 11.04
C ASP A 375 1.80 18.49 11.43
#